data_f688edb24cacf8f9d6564b6dd2ce1617
#
_entry.id   f688edb24cacf8f9d6564b6dd2ce1617
#
_cell.length_a   1.000
_cell.length_b   1.000
_cell.length_c   1.000
_cell.angle_alpha   90.00
_cell.angle_beta   90.00
_cell.angle_gamma   90.00
#
_symmetry.space_group_name_H-M   'P 1'
#
loop_
_entity.id
_entity.type
_entity.pdbx_description
1 polymer ?
#
loop_
_entity_poly.entity_id
_entity_poly.type
_entity_poly.pdbx_seq_one_letter_code
_entity_poly.pdbx_strand_id
1 'polypeptide(L)'
;EGLQRSLNLISVRMVQELVPPRQVKDIAQRMQISSPIRAVDSIALGTSEVRPIEIVASYSTFANKGIYSSPIAITRIEDKYGRIIKEYSIDQKEVLSPETAYMVTNLLQSVVDSGTGGSLRWKYKFRHPAGGKTGTTQNLSDAWFVGFTPNITAGVWYGIDQYSVSLGDGQYGGVAALPAWALFMKNAHKELNIPKDKFEIPDGVVEIEIDADTKQLPTNRTKNLEKEYFLRSNVPQ
;
A
#
# COMPACT_ATOMS: atom_id res chain seq x y z
N GLU A 1 -1.81 -14.10 -4.00
CA GLU A 1 -2.15 -14.06 -5.42
C GLU A 1 -3.30 -13.08 -5.72
N GLY A 2 -4.44 -13.10 -4.98
CA GLY A 2 -5.60 -12.22 -5.22
C GLY A 2 -5.23 -10.73 -5.25
N LEU A 3 -4.51 -10.24 -4.23
CA LEU A 3 -4.05 -8.85 -4.15
C LEU A 3 -2.97 -8.55 -5.19
N GLN A 4 -2.02 -9.46 -5.37
CA GLN A 4 -0.91 -9.35 -6.32
C GLN A 4 -1.38 -9.13 -7.76
N ARG A 5 -2.39 -9.89 -8.19
CA ARG A 5 -3.00 -9.81 -9.52
C ARG A 5 -4.20 -8.90 -9.59
N SER A 6 -4.60 -8.29 -8.46
CA SER A 6 -5.78 -7.42 -8.36
C SER A 6 -7.08 -8.11 -8.82
N LEU A 7 -7.31 -9.34 -8.36
CA LEU A 7 -8.49 -10.13 -8.72
C LEU A 7 -9.71 -9.64 -7.94
N ASN A 8 -10.58 -8.89 -8.61
CA ASN A 8 -11.77 -8.28 -8.03
C ASN A 8 -12.68 -9.29 -7.33
N LEU A 9 -12.89 -10.47 -7.93
CA LEU A 9 -13.73 -11.53 -7.37
C LEU A 9 -13.24 -11.98 -5.98
N ILE A 10 -11.93 -12.09 -5.79
CA ILE A 10 -11.36 -12.49 -4.50
C ILE A 10 -11.66 -11.42 -3.45
N SER A 11 -11.45 -10.13 -3.77
CA SER A 11 -11.73 -9.03 -2.85
C SER A 11 -13.22 -8.94 -2.46
N VAL A 12 -14.12 -9.12 -3.43
CA VAL A 12 -15.57 -9.12 -3.20
C VAL A 12 -15.97 -10.30 -2.31
N ARG A 13 -15.49 -11.51 -2.59
CA ARG A 13 -15.78 -12.70 -1.78
C ARG A 13 -15.26 -12.55 -0.34
N MET A 14 -14.08 -11.96 -0.15
CA MET A 14 -13.56 -11.69 1.21
C MET A 14 -14.52 -10.79 2.01
N VAL A 15 -15.07 -9.76 1.37
CA VAL A 15 -16.03 -8.86 2.03
C VAL A 15 -17.37 -9.53 2.29
N GLN A 16 -17.85 -10.37 1.38
CA GLN A 16 -19.14 -11.06 1.54
C GLN A 16 -19.07 -12.23 2.53
N GLU A 17 -17.95 -12.96 2.55
CA GLU A 17 -17.84 -14.23 3.28
C GLU A 17 -17.08 -14.11 4.61
N LEU A 18 -16.12 -13.17 4.73
CA LEU A 18 -15.20 -13.13 5.86
C LEU A 18 -15.24 -11.83 6.66
N VAL A 19 -15.29 -10.66 6.00
CA VAL A 19 -15.16 -9.35 6.66
C VAL A 19 -16.28 -8.41 6.21
N PRO A 20 -17.34 -8.21 7.02
CA PRO A 20 -18.46 -7.34 6.65
C PRO A 20 -18.01 -5.93 6.22
N PRO A 21 -18.70 -5.30 5.24
CA PRO A 21 -18.38 -3.96 4.72
C PRO A 21 -18.20 -2.90 5.81
N ARG A 22 -18.98 -3.02 6.91
CA ARG A 22 -18.87 -2.10 8.05
C ARG A 22 -17.50 -2.18 8.72
N GLN A 23 -16.95 -3.37 8.92
CA GLN A 23 -15.62 -3.53 9.51
C GLN A 23 -14.52 -2.97 8.61
N VAL A 24 -14.65 -3.13 7.29
CA VAL A 24 -13.71 -2.53 6.33
C VAL A 24 -13.75 -1.00 6.44
N LYS A 25 -14.95 -0.41 6.51
CA LYS A 25 -15.13 1.03 6.76
C LYS A 25 -14.50 1.46 8.08
N ASP A 26 -14.76 0.73 9.17
CA ASP A 26 -14.26 1.07 10.51
C ASP A 26 -12.71 1.05 10.54
N ILE A 27 -12.06 0.10 9.85
CA ILE A 27 -10.60 0.07 9.69
C ILE A 27 -10.11 1.27 8.88
N ALA A 28 -10.74 1.60 7.75
CA ALA A 28 -10.37 2.75 6.95
C ALA A 28 -10.46 4.07 7.77
N GLN A 29 -11.52 4.24 8.56
CA GLN A 29 -11.68 5.39 9.46
C GLN A 29 -10.63 5.40 10.58
N ARG A 30 -10.30 4.22 11.14
CA ARG A 30 -9.20 4.10 12.12
C ARG A 30 -7.86 4.49 11.52
N MET A 31 -7.63 4.19 10.24
CA MET A 31 -6.47 4.64 9.45
C MET A 31 -6.61 6.10 8.97
N GLN A 32 -7.54 6.86 9.58
CA GLN A 32 -7.72 8.30 9.40
C GLN A 32 -8.20 8.73 8.01
N ILE A 33 -8.90 7.86 7.28
CA ILE A 33 -9.66 8.27 6.10
C ILE A 33 -10.96 8.90 6.58
N SER A 34 -11.07 10.22 6.48
CA SER A 34 -12.24 11.00 6.93
C SER A 34 -13.28 11.22 5.84
N SER A 35 -12.91 10.98 4.58
CA SER A 35 -13.83 11.01 3.44
C SER A 35 -15.00 10.02 3.66
N PRO A 36 -16.23 10.34 3.20
CA PRO A 36 -17.38 9.49 3.38
C PRO A 36 -17.24 8.14 2.67
N ILE A 37 -17.14 7.06 3.44
CA ILE A 37 -17.04 5.69 2.92
C ILE A 37 -18.39 5.00 3.10
N ARG A 38 -18.93 4.43 2.03
CA ARG A 38 -20.15 3.62 2.05
C ARG A 38 -19.84 2.18 2.42
N ALA A 39 -20.52 1.66 3.46
CA ALA A 39 -20.37 0.28 3.92
C ALA A 39 -21.26 -0.66 3.09
N VAL A 40 -20.90 -0.89 1.85
CA VAL A 40 -21.57 -1.79 0.89
C VAL A 40 -20.54 -2.75 0.28
N ASP A 41 -20.98 -3.86 -0.30
CA ASP A 41 -20.05 -4.92 -0.81
C ASP A 41 -19.01 -4.39 -1.80
N SER A 42 -19.36 -3.38 -2.60
CA SER A 42 -18.44 -2.74 -3.54
C SER A 42 -17.30 -1.95 -2.88
N ILE A 43 -17.29 -1.81 -1.54
CA ILE A 43 -16.15 -1.25 -0.79
C ILE A 43 -14.87 -2.03 -1.08
N ALA A 44 -14.99 -3.34 -1.34
CA ALA A 44 -13.89 -4.21 -1.74
C ALA A 44 -13.16 -3.75 -3.01
N LEU A 45 -13.84 -2.97 -3.84
CA LEU A 45 -13.34 -2.44 -5.12
C LEU A 45 -12.97 -0.97 -5.04
N GLY A 46 -13.13 -0.34 -3.86
CA GLY A 46 -12.77 1.06 -3.66
C GLY A 46 -13.73 2.04 -4.33
N THR A 47 -15.03 1.77 -4.30
CA THR A 47 -16.07 2.59 -4.97
C THR A 47 -16.42 3.88 -4.24
N SER A 48 -15.84 4.18 -3.10
CA SER A 48 -15.99 5.45 -2.40
C SER A 48 -14.88 6.41 -2.78
N GLU A 49 -15.24 7.66 -3.08
CA GLU A 49 -14.28 8.71 -3.35
C GLU A 49 -13.57 9.14 -2.08
N VAL A 50 -12.25 9.28 -2.14
CA VAL A 50 -11.41 9.69 -1.01
C VAL A 50 -10.41 10.77 -1.45
N ARG A 51 -9.97 11.60 -0.51
CA ARG A 51 -8.95 12.61 -0.80
C ARG A 51 -7.60 11.93 -1.02
N PRO A 52 -6.83 12.31 -2.06
CA PRO A 52 -5.51 11.73 -2.32
C PRO A 52 -4.58 11.74 -1.12
N ILE A 53 -4.55 12.82 -0.36
CA ILE A 53 -3.69 12.95 0.81
C ILE A 53 -4.05 11.93 1.92
N GLU A 54 -5.34 11.61 2.09
CA GLU A 54 -5.79 10.66 3.10
C GLU A 54 -5.33 9.24 2.76
N ILE A 55 -5.46 8.82 1.50
CA ILE A 55 -5.04 7.49 1.09
C ILE A 55 -3.52 7.33 1.15
N VAL A 56 -2.75 8.36 0.76
CA VAL A 56 -1.29 8.33 0.86
C VAL A 56 -0.84 8.28 2.31
N ALA A 57 -1.44 9.09 3.20
CA ALA A 57 -1.15 9.06 4.62
C ALA A 57 -1.53 7.72 5.28
N SER A 58 -2.66 7.10 4.87
CA SER A 58 -3.01 5.75 5.32
C SER A 58 -1.97 4.71 4.90
N TYR A 59 -1.45 4.79 3.66
CA TYR A 59 -0.40 3.88 3.21
C TYR A 59 0.92 4.05 3.97
N SER A 60 1.23 5.27 4.43
CA SER A 60 2.43 5.49 5.26
C SER A 60 2.40 4.69 6.56
N THR A 61 1.23 4.34 7.06
CA THR A 61 1.05 3.50 8.25
C THR A 61 1.70 2.12 8.10
N PHE A 62 1.66 1.54 6.89
CA PHE A 62 2.30 0.25 6.62
C PHE A 62 3.83 0.36 6.67
N ALA A 63 4.39 1.42 6.08
CA ALA A 63 5.83 1.68 6.14
C ALA A 63 6.31 2.00 7.57
N ASN A 64 5.45 2.61 8.38
CA ASN A 64 5.72 3.07 9.73
C ASN A 64 5.19 2.11 10.83
N LYS A 65 5.26 0.81 10.58
CA LYS A 65 4.99 -0.26 11.57
C LYS A 65 3.62 -0.14 12.27
N GLY A 66 2.61 0.36 11.56
CA GLY A 66 1.25 0.52 12.10
C GLY A 66 0.94 1.88 12.71
N ILE A 67 1.89 2.80 12.72
CA ILE A 67 1.73 4.16 13.25
C ILE A 67 1.33 5.10 12.12
N TYR A 68 0.14 5.67 12.23
CA TYR A 68 -0.31 6.78 11.38
C TYR A 68 0.37 8.08 11.83
N SER A 69 0.82 8.88 10.88
CA SER A 69 1.34 10.24 11.10
C SER A 69 0.51 11.23 10.28
N SER A 70 -0.03 12.26 10.95
CA SER A 70 -0.83 13.29 10.27
C SER A 70 0.04 14.09 9.30
N PRO A 71 -0.40 14.26 8.03
CA PRO A 71 0.32 15.12 7.10
C PRO A 71 0.33 16.56 7.58
N ILE A 72 1.49 17.19 7.56
CA ILE A 72 1.65 18.62 7.84
C ILE A 72 2.38 19.30 6.68
N ALA A 73 1.95 20.51 6.33
CA ALA A 73 2.58 21.30 5.26
C ALA A 73 3.56 22.36 5.81
N ILE A 74 3.33 22.78 7.03
CA ILE A 74 4.14 23.82 7.71
C ILE A 74 4.65 23.24 9.01
N THR A 75 5.96 23.11 9.15
CA THR A 75 6.59 22.61 10.38
C THR A 75 6.91 23.75 11.35
N ARG A 76 7.29 24.92 10.80
CA ARG A 76 7.72 26.05 11.62
C ARG A 76 7.45 27.37 10.91
N ILE A 77 7.10 28.40 11.69
CA ILE A 77 6.95 29.80 11.25
C ILE A 77 7.96 30.64 12.04
N GLU A 78 8.77 31.39 11.33
CA GLU A 78 9.78 32.28 11.90
C GLU A 78 9.52 33.74 11.49
N ASP A 79 9.95 34.69 12.34
CA ASP A 79 10.01 36.08 11.94
C ASP A 79 11.26 36.38 11.08
N LYS A 80 11.39 37.61 10.62
CA LYS A 80 12.53 38.05 9.80
C LYS A 80 13.89 38.01 10.51
N TYR A 81 13.91 37.81 11.82
CA TYR A 81 15.11 37.70 12.63
C TYR A 81 15.44 36.24 13.03
N GLY A 82 14.68 35.26 12.50
CA GLY A 82 14.88 33.84 12.83
C GLY A 82 14.25 33.40 14.16
N ARG A 83 13.44 34.25 14.81
CA ARG A 83 12.76 33.86 16.06
C ARG A 83 11.53 33.01 15.68
N ILE A 84 11.41 31.87 16.35
CA ILE A 84 10.27 30.96 16.15
C ILE A 84 8.99 31.63 16.67
N ILE A 85 8.04 31.87 15.78
CA ILE A 85 6.70 32.36 16.12
C ILE A 85 5.81 31.18 16.49
N LYS A 86 5.90 30.09 15.72
CA LYS A 86 5.11 28.87 15.95
C LYS A 86 5.84 27.65 15.40
N GLU A 87 5.77 26.56 16.14
CA GLU A 87 6.23 25.25 15.71
C GLU A 87 5.06 24.25 15.79
N TYR A 88 5.01 23.33 14.84
CA TYR A 88 3.96 22.32 14.77
C TYR A 88 4.60 20.95 14.95
N SER A 89 4.01 20.13 15.79
CA SER A 89 4.36 18.72 15.95
C SER A 89 3.51 17.85 15.04
N ILE A 90 4.05 16.70 14.65
CA ILE A 90 3.29 15.68 13.91
C ILE A 90 2.49 14.86 14.92
N ASP A 91 1.17 14.83 14.74
CA ASP A 91 0.32 13.94 15.53
C ASP A 91 0.49 12.51 15.02
N GLN A 92 0.82 11.60 15.93
CA GLN A 92 1.00 10.19 15.66
C GLN A 92 -0.02 9.34 16.43
N LYS A 93 -0.48 8.28 15.80
CA LYS A 93 -1.46 7.35 16.38
C LYS A 93 -1.18 5.93 15.92
N GLU A 94 -1.06 5.02 16.87
CA GLU A 94 -1.05 3.59 16.57
C GLU A 94 -2.45 3.17 16.09
N VAL A 95 -2.53 2.65 14.87
CA VAL A 95 -3.78 2.27 14.22
C VAL A 95 -3.81 0.81 13.79
N LEU A 96 -2.66 0.20 13.62
CA LEU A 96 -2.47 -1.23 13.37
C LEU A 96 -1.34 -1.75 14.27
N SER A 97 -1.36 -3.05 14.60
CA SER A 97 -0.17 -3.65 15.21
C SER A 97 0.98 -3.74 14.19
N PRO A 98 2.24 -3.75 14.63
CA PRO A 98 3.39 -3.92 13.75
C PRO A 98 3.31 -5.18 12.89
N GLU A 99 2.79 -6.28 13.44
CA GLU A 99 2.61 -7.54 12.72
C GLU A 99 1.59 -7.40 11.59
N THR A 100 0.44 -6.78 11.86
CA THR A 100 -0.59 -6.53 10.84
C THR A 100 -0.05 -5.63 9.73
N ALA A 101 0.65 -4.56 10.09
CA ALA A 101 1.26 -3.64 9.14
C ALA A 101 2.31 -4.36 8.26
N TYR A 102 3.14 -5.23 8.85
CA TYR A 102 4.14 -6.01 8.12
C TYR A 102 3.49 -7.03 7.17
N MET A 103 2.47 -7.77 7.63
CA MET A 103 1.76 -8.75 6.79
C MET A 103 1.16 -8.07 5.55
N VAL A 104 0.53 -6.89 5.72
CA VAL A 104 0.00 -6.12 4.58
C VAL A 104 1.15 -5.60 3.71
N THR A 105 2.24 -5.12 4.29
CA THR A 105 3.44 -4.69 3.57
C THR A 105 4.00 -5.80 2.69
N ASN A 106 4.14 -7.00 3.22
CA ASN A 106 4.61 -8.16 2.47
C ASN A 106 3.70 -8.48 1.27
N LEU A 107 2.38 -8.47 1.48
CA LEU A 107 1.43 -8.64 0.39
C LEU A 107 1.55 -7.55 -0.68
N LEU A 108 1.77 -6.27 -0.28
CA LEU A 108 1.97 -5.16 -1.21
C LEU A 108 3.32 -5.21 -1.91
N GLN A 109 4.36 -5.80 -1.30
CA GLN A 109 5.62 -6.08 -1.97
C GLN A 109 5.43 -7.07 -3.13
N SER A 110 4.62 -8.12 -2.94
CA SER A 110 4.35 -9.09 -4.00
C SER A 110 3.68 -8.46 -5.24
N VAL A 111 2.86 -7.41 -5.06
CA VAL A 111 2.27 -6.65 -6.16
C VAL A 111 3.34 -5.97 -7.02
N VAL A 112 4.37 -5.43 -6.37
CA VAL A 112 5.45 -4.68 -7.02
C VAL A 112 6.52 -5.62 -7.60
N ASP A 113 6.77 -6.75 -6.95
CA ASP A 113 7.83 -7.66 -7.37
C ASP A 113 7.42 -8.56 -8.53
N SER A 114 6.16 -9.05 -8.53
CA SER A 114 5.68 -10.02 -9.51
C SER A 114 4.20 -9.87 -9.89
N GLY A 115 3.56 -8.76 -9.49
CA GLY A 115 2.15 -8.48 -9.76
C GLY A 115 1.92 -7.34 -10.76
N THR A 116 0.78 -6.64 -10.59
CA THR A 116 0.35 -5.53 -11.46
C THR A 116 1.30 -4.32 -11.45
N GLY A 117 2.14 -4.20 -10.42
CA GLY A 117 3.20 -3.19 -10.30
C GLY A 117 4.59 -3.64 -10.79
N GLY A 118 4.72 -4.85 -11.35
CA GLY A 118 6.01 -5.47 -11.67
C GLY A 118 6.91 -4.68 -12.63
N SER A 119 6.32 -3.82 -13.47
CA SER A 119 7.10 -2.92 -14.34
C SER A 119 8.07 -2.02 -13.57
N LEU A 120 7.81 -1.74 -12.29
CA LEU A 120 8.73 -1.04 -11.40
C LEU A 120 10.12 -1.73 -11.38
N ARG A 121 10.15 -3.05 -11.38
CA ARG A 121 11.38 -3.86 -11.33
C ARG A 121 12.04 -4.01 -12.70
N TRP A 122 11.30 -4.52 -13.68
CA TRP A 122 11.90 -4.88 -14.97
C TRP A 122 12.07 -3.70 -15.92
N LYS A 123 11.17 -2.71 -15.90
CA LYS A 123 11.21 -1.54 -16.80
C LYS A 123 11.95 -0.36 -16.16
N TYR A 124 11.55 0.06 -14.94
CA TYR A 124 12.12 1.26 -14.29
C TYR A 124 13.37 0.98 -13.48
N LYS A 125 13.71 -0.29 -13.26
CA LYS A 125 14.92 -0.72 -12.53
C LYS A 125 15.00 -0.13 -11.11
N PHE A 126 13.87 0.11 -10.48
CA PHE A 126 13.81 0.55 -9.09
C PHE A 126 14.15 -0.62 -8.18
N ARG A 127 15.20 -0.51 -7.36
CA ARG A 127 15.79 -1.61 -6.59
C ARG A 127 15.65 -1.48 -5.07
N HIS A 128 15.05 -0.40 -4.60
CA HIS A 128 14.71 -0.30 -3.17
C HIS A 128 13.53 -1.25 -2.84
N PRO A 129 13.50 -1.86 -1.63
CA PRO A 129 12.31 -2.54 -1.15
C PRO A 129 11.12 -1.60 -1.24
N ALA A 130 10.02 -2.07 -1.79
CA ALA A 130 8.83 -1.25 -1.99
C ALA A 130 7.57 -2.10 -1.98
N GLY A 131 6.53 -1.60 -1.35
CA GLY A 131 5.17 -2.09 -1.47
C GLY A 131 4.28 -1.09 -2.20
N GLY A 132 3.21 -1.54 -2.82
CA GLY A 132 2.29 -0.62 -3.49
C GLY A 132 1.13 -1.32 -4.18
N LYS A 133 0.19 -0.51 -4.66
CA LYS A 133 -1.01 -1.01 -5.33
C LYS A 133 -1.41 -0.09 -6.49
N THR A 134 -1.77 -0.71 -7.59
CA THR A 134 -2.44 -0.06 -8.73
C THR A 134 -3.92 0.09 -8.47
N GLY A 135 -4.52 1.19 -8.92
CA GLY A 135 -5.96 1.40 -8.98
C GLY A 135 -6.36 1.82 -10.38
N THR A 136 -7.55 1.43 -10.81
CA THR A 136 -8.11 1.79 -12.13
C THR A 136 -9.64 1.75 -12.02
N THR A 137 -10.31 2.80 -12.49
CA THR A 137 -11.76 2.80 -12.61
C THR A 137 -12.23 2.01 -13.83
N GLN A 138 -13.48 1.51 -13.80
CA GLN A 138 -13.99 0.64 -14.87
C GLN A 138 -14.05 1.30 -16.25
N ASN A 139 -14.33 2.63 -16.27
CA ASN A 139 -14.36 3.41 -17.50
C ASN A 139 -13.01 4.03 -17.88
N LEU A 140 -11.91 3.63 -17.19
CA LEU A 140 -10.57 4.17 -17.38
C LEU A 140 -10.51 5.70 -17.24
N SER A 141 -11.32 6.31 -16.37
CA SER A 141 -11.24 7.76 -16.06
C SER A 141 -10.15 8.09 -15.06
N ASP A 142 -9.78 7.12 -14.22
CA ASP A 142 -8.78 7.29 -13.16
C ASP A 142 -7.78 6.13 -13.17
N ALA A 143 -6.52 6.48 -13.10
CA ALA A 143 -5.40 5.57 -12.93
C ALA A 143 -4.61 5.98 -11.68
N TRP A 144 -4.42 5.05 -10.76
CA TRP A 144 -3.74 5.27 -9.49
C TRP A 144 -2.54 4.34 -9.32
N PHE A 145 -1.53 4.86 -8.67
CA PHE A 145 -0.52 4.05 -8.01
C PHE A 145 -0.15 4.69 -6.68
N VAL A 146 -0.36 3.97 -5.60
CA VAL A 146 0.10 4.35 -4.25
C VAL A 146 1.11 3.31 -3.79
N GLY A 147 2.25 3.77 -3.34
CA GLY A 147 3.31 2.88 -2.90
C GLY A 147 4.29 3.55 -1.95
N PHE A 148 5.11 2.75 -1.32
CA PHE A 148 6.05 3.19 -0.29
C PHE A 148 7.31 2.34 -0.29
N THR A 149 8.37 2.93 0.23
CA THR A 149 9.58 2.27 0.74
C THR A 149 9.59 2.41 2.26
N PRO A 150 10.54 1.85 3.00
CA PRO A 150 10.66 2.14 4.44
C PRO A 150 10.76 3.63 4.78
N ASN A 151 11.18 4.47 3.84
CA ASN A 151 11.53 5.88 4.09
C ASN A 151 10.56 6.88 3.46
N ILE A 152 9.92 6.55 2.33
CA ILE A 152 9.06 7.48 1.58
C ILE A 152 7.77 6.78 1.16
N THR A 153 6.63 7.44 1.37
CA THR A 153 5.34 7.07 0.79
C THR A 153 4.93 8.13 -0.22
N ALA A 154 4.46 7.69 -1.39
CA ALA A 154 3.96 8.57 -2.44
C ALA A 154 2.75 7.98 -3.13
N GLY A 155 1.88 8.85 -3.63
CA GLY A 155 0.75 8.47 -4.46
C GLY A 155 0.72 9.29 -5.74
N VAL A 156 0.34 8.67 -6.84
CA VAL A 156 0.10 9.31 -8.12
C VAL A 156 -1.31 8.99 -8.57
N TRP A 157 -2.07 10.03 -8.80
CA TRP A 157 -3.33 9.99 -9.52
C TRP A 157 -3.14 10.62 -10.89
N TYR A 158 -3.61 9.92 -11.88
CA TYR A 158 -3.69 10.40 -13.26
C TYR A 158 -5.13 10.23 -13.73
N GLY A 159 -5.80 11.33 -13.98
CA GLY A 159 -7.23 11.32 -14.23
C GLY A 159 -7.72 12.63 -14.82
N ILE A 160 -9.01 12.66 -15.11
CA ILE A 160 -9.75 13.83 -15.63
C ILE A 160 -10.90 14.10 -14.66
N ASP A 161 -11.06 15.35 -14.23
CA ASP A 161 -12.13 15.75 -13.30
C ASP A 161 -13.54 15.40 -13.79
N GLN A 162 -13.71 15.28 -15.11
CA GLN A 162 -14.96 14.86 -15.70
C GLN A 162 -15.01 13.32 -15.80
N TYR A 163 -15.69 12.67 -14.88
CA TYR A 163 -15.77 11.21 -14.74
C TYR A 163 -16.23 10.46 -16.01
N SER A 164 -17.02 11.10 -16.88
CA SER A 164 -17.47 10.51 -18.15
C SER A 164 -16.39 10.42 -19.22
N VAL A 165 -15.24 11.06 -19.03
CA VAL A 165 -14.14 11.09 -20.00
C VAL A 165 -13.12 10.01 -19.64
N SER A 166 -12.89 9.09 -20.57
CA SER A 166 -11.88 8.04 -20.44
C SER A 166 -10.48 8.56 -20.78
N LEU A 167 -9.46 8.04 -20.09
CA LEU A 167 -8.04 8.24 -20.42
C LEU A 167 -7.65 7.52 -21.73
N GLY A 168 -8.51 6.65 -22.24
CA GLY A 168 -8.26 5.81 -23.40
C GLY A 168 -7.88 4.36 -23.05
N ASP A 169 -7.94 3.52 -24.06
CA ASP A 169 -7.68 2.09 -23.90
C ASP A 169 -6.26 1.83 -23.40
N GLY A 170 -6.15 0.88 -22.48
CA GLY A 170 -4.86 0.47 -21.91
C GLY A 170 -4.27 1.41 -20.86
N GLN A 171 -4.96 2.50 -20.49
CA GLN A 171 -4.49 3.46 -19.48
C GLN A 171 -4.83 3.00 -18.06
N TYR A 172 -4.24 1.90 -17.64
CA TYR A 172 -4.35 1.37 -16.28
C TYR A 172 -3.36 2.03 -15.32
N GLY A 173 -3.60 1.91 -14.02
CA GLY A 173 -2.71 2.44 -12.97
C GLY A 173 -1.25 2.03 -13.13
N GLY A 174 -0.99 0.79 -13.56
CA GLY A 174 0.37 0.30 -13.84
C GLY A 174 1.03 0.89 -15.11
N VAL A 175 0.25 1.52 -15.97
CA VAL A 175 0.71 2.11 -17.25
C VAL A 175 0.73 3.65 -17.19
N ALA A 176 -0.29 4.27 -16.60
CA ALA A 176 -0.42 5.73 -16.56
C ALA A 176 0.18 6.37 -15.28
N ALA A 177 -0.09 5.79 -14.10
CA ALA A 177 0.33 6.38 -12.82
C ALA A 177 1.69 5.86 -12.31
N LEU A 178 1.93 4.55 -12.39
CA LEU A 178 3.17 3.93 -11.89
C LEU A 178 4.45 4.53 -12.50
N PRO A 179 4.52 4.88 -13.80
CA PRO A 179 5.72 5.51 -14.36
C PRO A 179 6.16 6.79 -13.65
N ALA A 180 5.22 7.68 -13.38
CA ALA A 180 5.49 8.93 -12.66
C ALA A 180 5.96 8.65 -11.22
N TRP A 181 5.30 7.73 -10.53
CA TRP A 181 5.72 7.27 -9.20
C TRP A 181 7.15 6.69 -9.23
N ALA A 182 7.45 5.83 -10.20
CA ALA A 182 8.75 5.18 -10.31
C ALA A 182 9.89 6.17 -10.53
N LEU A 183 9.70 7.15 -11.41
CA LEU A 183 10.67 8.19 -11.70
C LEU A 183 10.86 9.13 -10.50
N PHE A 184 9.76 9.56 -9.87
CA PHE A 184 9.79 10.36 -8.66
C PHE A 184 10.59 9.67 -7.55
N MET A 185 10.21 8.43 -7.20
CA MET A 185 10.86 7.69 -6.12
C MET A 185 12.34 7.40 -6.41
N LYS A 186 12.67 7.08 -7.66
CA LYS A 186 14.07 6.86 -8.06
C LYS A 186 14.92 8.10 -7.86
N ASN A 187 14.41 9.27 -8.26
CA ASN A 187 15.11 10.54 -8.09
C ASN A 187 15.15 10.97 -6.62
N ALA A 188 14.04 10.88 -5.89
CA ALA A 188 13.99 11.23 -4.48
C ALA A 188 15.00 10.40 -3.65
N HIS A 189 15.05 9.08 -3.85
CA HIS A 189 16.02 8.23 -3.13
C HIS A 189 17.46 8.58 -3.47
N LYS A 190 17.74 8.94 -4.73
CA LYS A 190 19.06 9.36 -5.17
C LYS A 190 19.46 10.71 -4.56
N GLU A 191 18.60 11.74 -4.69
CA GLU A 191 18.92 13.11 -4.27
C GLU A 191 18.99 13.24 -2.72
N LEU A 192 18.16 12.48 -2.01
CA LEU A 192 18.17 12.43 -0.56
C LEU A 192 19.14 11.41 0.04
N ASN A 193 19.91 10.70 -0.81
CA ASN A 193 20.85 9.64 -0.40
C ASN A 193 20.23 8.58 0.50
N ILE A 194 18.97 8.19 0.23
CA ILE A 194 18.24 7.22 1.05
C ILE A 194 18.82 5.82 0.84
N PRO A 195 19.16 5.10 1.91
CA PRO A 195 19.68 3.74 1.82
C PRO A 195 18.63 2.74 1.35
N LYS A 196 19.08 1.53 0.95
CA LYS A 196 18.18 0.43 0.55
C LYS A 196 17.77 -0.42 1.76
N ASP A 197 17.17 0.24 2.74
CA ASP A 197 16.69 -0.44 3.94
C ASP A 197 15.60 -1.47 3.60
N LYS A 198 15.60 -2.57 4.32
CA LYS A 198 14.51 -3.55 4.27
C LYS A 198 13.40 -3.14 5.24
N PHE A 199 12.19 -3.60 4.96
CA PHE A 199 11.14 -3.55 5.97
C PHE A 199 11.50 -4.47 7.14
N GLU A 200 11.42 -3.94 8.34
CA GLU A 200 11.73 -4.68 9.56
C GLU A 200 10.63 -5.70 9.87
N ILE A 201 11.03 -6.94 10.11
CA ILE A 201 10.10 -8.01 10.47
C ILE A 201 9.87 -7.94 11.98
N PRO A 202 8.62 -7.76 12.45
CA PRO A 202 8.30 -7.75 13.87
C PRO A 202 8.48 -9.13 14.52
N ASP A 203 8.75 -9.17 15.83
CA ASP A 203 8.96 -10.43 16.58
C ASP A 203 7.76 -11.39 16.50
N GLY A 204 6.54 -10.86 16.32
CA GLY A 204 5.31 -11.65 16.17
C GLY A 204 5.12 -12.28 14.80
N VAL A 205 6.03 -12.04 13.84
CA VAL A 205 6.00 -12.60 12.48
C VAL A 205 7.17 -13.56 12.28
N VAL A 206 6.94 -14.66 11.59
CA VAL A 206 7.95 -15.66 11.25
C VAL A 206 7.94 -15.95 9.76
N GLU A 207 9.13 -16.12 9.17
CA GLU A 207 9.31 -16.64 7.81
C GLU A 207 9.42 -18.17 7.90
N ILE A 208 8.62 -18.88 7.14
CA ILE A 208 8.57 -20.35 7.15
C ILE A 208 8.59 -20.86 5.72
N GLU A 209 9.32 -21.94 5.49
CA GLU A 209 9.23 -22.67 4.23
C GLU A 209 7.99 -23.55 4.24
N ILE A 210 7.17 -23.45 3.21
CA ILE A 210 5.96 -24.23 3.00
C ILE A 210 6.01 -24.95 1.65
N ASP A 211 5.20 -25.96 1.53
CA ASP A 211 4.95 -26.63 0.24
C ASP A 211 4.15 -25.67 -0.65
N ALA A 212 4.72 -25.31 -1.80
CA ALA A 212 4.13 -24.33 -2.71
C ALA A 212 2.80 -24.79 -3.31
N ASP A 213 2.58 -26.10 -3.38
CA ASP A 213 1.38 -26.68 -4.00
C ASP A 213 0.23 -26.82 -2.98
N THR A 214 0.53 -27.28 -1.78
CA THR A 214 -0.45 -27.54 -0.71
C THR A 214 -0.65 -26.39 0.27
N LYS A 215 0.30 -25.46 0.33
CA LYS A 215 0.37 -24.35 1.32
C LYS A 215 0.43 -24.82 2.78
N GLN A 216 0.88 -26.04 3.01
CA GLN A 216 1.09 -26.64 4.32
C GLN A 216 2.59 -26.75 4.64
N LEU A 217 2.93 -27.16 5.86
CA LEU A 217 4.33 -27.46 6.19
C LEU A 217 4.88 -28.55 5.26
N PRO A 218 6.16 -28.46 4.87
CA PRO A 218 6.73 -29.40 3.93
C PRO A 218 6.84 -30.80 4.52
N THR A 219 6.68 -31.80 3.68
CA THR A 219 6.86 -33.21 4.00
C THR A 219 7.99 -33.80 3.18
N ASN A 220 8.36 -35.05 3.43
CA ASN A 220 9.37 -35.78 2.63
C ASN A 220 8.97 -35.94 1.15
N ARG A 221 7.75 -35.60 0.77
CA ARG A 221 7.22 -35.67 -0.60
C ARG A 221 7.15 -34.30 -1.29
N THR A 222 7.37 -33.21 -0.56
CA THR A 222 7.35 -31.86 -1.09
C THR A 222 8.46 -31.68 -2.11
N LYS A 223 8.11 -31.24 -3.31
CA LYS A 223 9.05 -30.98 -4.41
C LYS A 223 9.35 -29.49 -4.57
N ASN A 224 8.35 -28.66 -4.31
CA ASN A 224 8.43 -27.21 -4.49
C ASN A 224 8.29 -26.54 -3.14
N LEU A 225 9.32 -25.82 -2.72
CA LEU A 225 9.32 -25.02 -1.48
C LEU A 225 9.17 -23.55 -1.84
N GLU A 226 8.39 -22.84 -1.04
CA GLU A 226 8.34 -21.39 -1.06
C GLU A 226 8.44 -20.85 0.37
N LYS A 227 8.98 -19.64 0.50
CA LYS A 227 9.03 -18.92 1.77
C LYS A 227 7.83 -18.02 1.89
N GLU A 228 7.13 -18.09 3.02
CA GLU A 228 5.97 -17.28 3.30
C GLU A 228 6.03 -16.77 4.75
N TYR A 229 5.36 -15.63 4.99
CA TYR A 229 5.32 -15.02 6.31
C TYR A 229 3.99 -15.32 7.00
N PHE A 230 4.08 -15.66 8.28
CA PHE A 230 2.92 -15.98 9.12
C PHE A 230 3.01 -15.24 10.45
N LEU A 231 1.83 -14.91 11.00
CA LEU A 231 1.78 -14.58 12.42
C LEU A 231 2.22 -15.81 13.21
N ARG A 232 3.08 -15.62 14.20
CA ARG A 232 3.61 -16.70 15.04
C ARG A 232 2.49 -17.52 15.71
N SER A 233 1.34 -16.89 15.97
CA SER A 233 0.12 -17.55 16.49
C SER A 233 -0.68 -18.33 15.45
N ASN A 234 -0.34 -18.23 14.15
CA ASN A 234 -1.18 -18.72 13.04
C ASN A 234 -0.37 -19.45 11.96
N VAL A 235 0.65 -20.19 12.38
CA VAL A 235 1.48 -21.01 11.50
C VAL A 235 0.68 -22.22 11.02
N PRO A 236 0.78 -22.62 9.73
CA PRO A 236 0.15 -23.84 9.23
C PRO A 236 0.64 -25.08 10.00
N GLN A 237 -0.22 -26.10 10.08
CA GLN A 237 0.09 -27.38 10.72
C GLN A 237 0.64 -28.39 9.72
#